data_cab278c34b9fd8dd5d8907f67de51b61
#
_entry.id   cab278c34b9fd8dd5d8907f67de51b61
#
_cell.length_a   1.000
_cell.length_b   1.000
_cell.length_c   1.000
_cell.angle_alpha   90.00
_cell.angle_beta   90.00
_cell.angle_gamma   90.00
#
_symmetry.space_group_name_H-M   'P 1'
#
loop_
_entity.id
_entity.type
_entity.pdbx_description
1 polymer ?
#
loop_
_entity_poly.entity_id
_entity_poly.type
_entity_poly.pdbx_seq_one_letter_code
_entity_poly.pdbx_strand_id
1 'polypeptide(L)'
;MMLLPELELSDFMRRFRRDFSAWRPALEAICREHAMGTEELHPFIEGSNLIARVANDRVVKIFPEFHRHQWESEWRTLHHLQSAALSIRIPRLIAHGQRPDGWAYVIVEWLPGVLLEEIWGGLTDLEKSSLLHQIGQAMASVHRIGIGALKALPPEWTSFLEKQASGAFQRHQAKGMPDWFLRGLNDFVSGHRAWFQAPRSVILTGEYTPFNLLAEKKMNQWELTGMIDFGDAMIGAPEYDFLGPLLFLAEGKPALSERFFEGYGGRAPAASWLTCLAILHRYSDLKQQVRIPAWETRVQSLQALRDLIFPSGRHVHRFKARSAPGRP
;
A
#
# COMPACT_ATOMS: atom_id res chain seq x y z
N MET A 1 -23.51 -25.25 5.91
CA MET A 1 -23.08 -26.04 4.73
C MET A 1 -21.68 -25.59 4.36
N MET A 2 -20.75 -26.52 4.21
CA MET A 2 -19.38 -26.22 3.75
C MET A 2 -19.43 -26.02 2.24
N LEU A 3 -19.11 -24.84 1.76
CA LEU A 3 -19.15 -24.47 0.33
C LEU A 3 -17.75 -24.18 -0.24
N LEU A 4 -16.78 -23.95 0.64
CA LEU A 4 -15.40 -23.69 0.27
C LEU A 4 -14.49 -24.77 0.84
N PRO A 5 -13.54 -25.28 0.06
CA PRO A 5 -12.62 -26.31 0.49
C PRO A 5 -11.50 -25.75 1.37
N GLU A 6 -10.88 -26.62 2.15
CA GLU A 6 -9.54 -26.37 2.69
C GLU A 6 -8.52 -26.45 1.55
N LEU A 7 -7.61 -25.47 1.44
CA LEU A 7 -6.67 -25.36 0.34
C LEU A 7 -5.29 -24.94 0.82
N GLU A 8 -4.28 -25.43 0.15
CA GLU A 8 -2.94 -24.89 0.25
C GLU A 8 -2.82 -23.57 -0.56
N LEU A 9 -1.97 -22.64 -0.09
CA LEU A 9 -1.75 -21.35 -0.74
C LEU A 9 -1.43 -21.48 -2.23
N SER A 10 -0.64 -22.48 -2.61
CA SER A 10 -0.22 -22.69 -3.99
C SER A 10 -1.37 -23.06 -4.92
N ASP A 11 -2.31 -23.89 -4.45
CA ASP A 11 -3.49 -24.31 -5.23
C ASP A 11 -4.53 -23.21 -5.30
N PHE A 12 -4.71 -22.49 -4.19
CA PHE A 12 -5.54 -21.30 -4.16
C PHE A 12 -5.09 -20.28 -5.18
N MET A 13 -3.80 -19.87 -5.18
CA MET A 13 -3.27 -18.83 -6.06
C MET A 13 -3.23 -19.24 -7.53
N ARG A 14 -2.94 -20.51 -7.84
CA ARG A 14 -2.80 -20.99 -9.21
C ARG A 14 -4.12 -21.30 -9.90
N ARG A 15 -5.10 -21.83 -9.18
CA ARG A 15 -6.33 -22.38 -9.76
C ARG A 15 -7.60 -21.84 -9.14
N PHE A 16 -7.80 -22.07 -7.84
CA PHE A 16 -9.10 -21.90 -7.20
C PHE A 16 -9.64 -20.48 -7.30
N ARG A 17 -8.85 -19.47 -7.02
CA ARG A 17 -9.32 -18.09 -7.04
C ARG A 17 -9.71 -17.60 -8.44
N ARG A 18 -9.17 -18.22 -9.50
CA ARG A 18 -9.50 -17.90 -10.91
C ARG A 18 -10.73 -18.65 -11.40
N ASP A 19 -11.16 -19.68 -10.72
CA ASP A 19 -12.35 -20.44 -11.06
C ASP A 19 -13.57 -19.92 -10.31
N PHE A 20 -14.20 -18.89 -10.89
CA PHE A 20 -15.39 -18.30 -10.29
C PHE A 20 -16.50 -19.32 -10.03
N SER A 21 -16.65 -20.33 -10.87
CA SER A 21 -17.69 -21.35 -10.70
C SER A 21 -17.52 -22.16 -9.41
N ALA A 22 -16.26 -22.35 -8.97
CA ALA A 22 -15.93 -23.08 -7.75
C ALA A 22 -16.31 -22.34 -6.45
N TRP A 23 -16.28 -21.00 -6.43
CA TRP A 23 -16.57 -20.20 -5.24
C TRP A 23 -17.82 -19.34 -5.33
N ARG A 24 -18.47 -19.27 -6.50
CA ARG A 24 -19.75 -18.58 -6.70
C ARG A 24 -20.82 -19.02 -5.70
N PRO A 25 -21.03 -20.32 -5.38
CA PRO A 25 -22.04 -20.72 -4.42
C PRO A 25 -21.84 -20.14 -3.01
N ALA A 26 -20.58 -19.96 -2.59
CA ALA A 26 -20.25 -19.32 -1.32
C ALA A 26 -20.54 -17.80 -1.33
N LEU A 27 -20.21 -17.11 -2.43
CA LEU A 27 -20.55 -15.72 -2.64
C LEU A 27 -22.08 -15.51 -2.59
N GLU A 28 -22.84 -16.32 -3.31
CA GLU A 28 -24.30 -16.26 -3.30
C GLU A 28 -24.91 -16.53 -1.92
N ALA A 29 -24.29 -17.44 -1.14
CA ALA A 29 -24.73 -17.69 0.23
C ALA A 29 -24.52 -16.46 1.12
N ILE A 30 -23.37 -15.79 1.01
CA ILE A 30 -23.09 -14.52 1.71
C ILE A 30 -24.08 -13.45 1.26
N CYS A 31 -24.33 -13.32 -0.04
CA CYS A 31 -25.32 -12.35 -0.55
C CYS A 31 -26.70 -12.59 0.06
N ARG A 32 -27.18 -13.81 0.09
CA ARG A 32 -28.49 -14.16 0.69
C ARG A 32 -28.56 -13.86 2.20
N GLU A 33 -27.47 -14.13 2.93
CA GLU A 33 -27.37 -13.84 4.37
C GLU A 33 -27.55 -12.34 4.66
N HIS A 34 -27.06 -11.50 3.74
CA HIS A 34 -27.12 -10.03 3.87
C HIS A 34 -28.20 -9.35 3.00
N ALA A 35 -29.18 -10.11 2.53
CA ALA A 35 -30.30 -9.61 1.70
C ALA A 35 -29.83 -8.85 0.44
N MET A 36 -28.71 -9.27 -0.16
CA MET A 36 -28.18 -8.75 -1.42
C MET A 36 -28.65 -9.61 -2.60
N GLY A 37 -28.92 -8.98 -3.75
CA GLY A 37 -29.19 -9.68 -5.00
C GLY A 37 -28.00 -10.49 -5.50
N THR A 38 -28.26 -11.51 -6.30
CA THR A 38 -27.23 -12.38 -6.90
C THR A 38 -27.26 -12.38 -8.44
N GLU A 39 -28.01 -11.47 -9.02
CA GLU A 39 -28.21 -11.38 -10.47
C GLU A 39 -26.97 -10.79 -11.18
N GLU A 40 -26.29 -9.85 -10.53
CA GLU A 40 -25.13 -9.15 -11.07
C GLU A 40 -23.91 -9.40 -10.18
N LEU A 41 -23.16 -10.45 -10.50
CA LEU A 41 -21.91 -10.82 -9.81
C LEU A 41 -20.73 -10.69 -10.78
N HIS A 42 -19.82 -9.78 -10.49
CA HIS A 42 -18.63 -9.51 -11.31
C HIS A 42 -17.36 -9.86 -10.53
N PRO A 43 -16.76 -11.05 -10.76
CA PRO A 43 -15.54 -11.45 -10.08
C PRO A 43 -14.33 -10.67 -10.59
N PHE A 44 -13.40 -10.37 -9.69
CA PHE A 44 -12.07 -9.89 -10.01
C PHE A 44 -11.08 -11.05 -9.90
N ILE A 45 -10.30 -11.27 -10.95
CA ILE A 45 -9.29 -12.33 -10.98
C ILE A 45 -7.92 -11.89 -10.45
N GLU A 46 -7.74 -10.61 -10.26
CA GLU A 46 -6.53 -10.02 -9.68
C GLU A 46 -6.62 -9.96 -8.14
N GLY A 47 -5.47 -9.79 -7.48
CA GLY A 47 -5.39 -9.69 -6.03
C GLY A 47 -5.08 -11.01 -5.33
N SER A 48 -5.04 -10.99 -4.00
CA SER A 48 -4.66 -12.12 -3.13
C SER A 48 -5.83 -12.92 -2.56
N ASN A 49 -7.06 -12.44 -2.71
CA ASN A 49 -8.28 -13.02 -2.15
C ASN A 49 -9.35 -13.23 -3.22
N LEU A 50 -10.48 -13.85 -2.87
CA LEU A 50 -11.63 -13.93 -3.77
C LEU A 50 -12.41 -12.61 -3.65
N ILE A 51 -12.58 -11.90 -4.75
CA ILE A 51 -13.21 -10.59 -4.76
C ILE A 51 -14.27 -10.55 -5.85
N ALA A 52 -15.46 -10.06 -5.50
CA ALA A 52 -16.50 -9.80 -6.49
C ALA A 52 -17.23 -8.49 -6.18
N ARG A 53 -17.54 -7.73 -7.22
CA ARG A 53 -18.55 -6.67 -7.15
C ARG A 53 -19.92 -7.33 -7.24
N VAL A 54 -20.81 -6.91 -6.34
CA VAL A 54 -22.21 -7.37 -6.25
C VAL A 54 -23.09 -6.17 -6.55
N ALA A 55 -23.92 -6.29 -7.56
CA ALA A 55 -24.67 -5.17 -8.11
C ALA A 55 -23.76 -3.95 -8.41
N ASN A 56 -24.24 -2.74 -8.19
CA ASN A 56 -23.48 -1.54 -8.54
C ASN A 56 -22.75 -0.88 -7.36
N ASP A 57 -22.99 -1.32 -6.13
CA ASP A 57 -22.61 -0.56 -4.95
C ASP A 57 -21.91 -1.36 -3.85
N ARG A 58 -21.66 -2.66 -4.05
CA ARG A 58 -21.03 -3.53 -3.04
C ARG A 58 -19.85 -4.28 -3.59
N VAL A 59 -18.89 -4.57 -2.71
CA VAL A 59 -17.80 -5.52 -2.95
C VAL A 59 -17.81 -6.55 -1.82
N VAL A 60 -17.74 -7.80 -2.17
CA VAL A 60 -17.52 -8.91 -1.24
C VAL A 60 -16.10 -9.42 -1.44
N LYS A 61 -15.32 -9.44 -0.36
CA LYS A 61 -14.01 -10.10 -0.32
C LYS A 61 -14.12 -11.33 0.57
N ILE A 62 -13.65 -12.48 0.10
CA ILE A 62 -13.67 -13.76 0.83
C ILE A 62 -12.22 -14.20 1.03
N PHE A 63 -11.86 -14.48 2.27
CA PHE A 63 -10.50 -14.75 2.71
C PHE A 63 -10.39 -16.22 3.14
N PRO A 64 -9.44 -16.98 2.58
CA PRO A 64 -9.12 -18.30 3.08
C PRO A 64 -8.50 -18.23 4.49
N GLU A 65 -8.47 -19.35 5.21
CA GLU A 65 -7.97 -19.39 6.58
C GLU A 65 -6.54 -18.85 6.72
N PHE A 66 -5.66 -19.18 5.79
CA PHE A 66 -4.27 -18.67 5.78
C PHE A 66 -4.14 -17.15 5.54
N HIS A 67 -5.21 -16.48 5.06
CA HIS A 67 -5.31 -15.01 4.95
C HIS A 67 -6.22 -14.39 6.04
N ARG A 68 -6.51 -15.11 7.12
CA ARG A 68 -7.32 -14.61 8.23
C ARG A 68 -6.80 -13.29 8.80
N HIS A 69 -5.47 -13.12 8.85
CA HIS A 69 -4.85 -11.89 9.30
C HIS A 69 -5.21 -10.69 8.40
N GLN A 70 -5.35 -10.89 7.08
CA GLN A 70 -5.78 -9.83 6.16
C GLN A 70 -7.25 -9.46 6.39
N TRP A 71 -8.11 -10.46 6.62
CA TRP A 71 -9.50 -10.21 7.00
C TRP A 71 -9.61 -9.39 8.27
N GLU A 72 -8.86 -9.75 9.32
CA GLU A 72 -8.86 -9.01 10.59
C GLU A 72 -8.34 -7.58 10.40
N SER A 73 -7.27 -7.40 9.67
CA SER A 73 -6.71 -6.08 9.37
C SER A 73 -7.70 -5.21 8.62
N GLU A 74 -8.35 -5.75 7.58
CA GLU A 74 -9.26 -4.98 6.74
C GLU A 74 -10.50 -4.51 7.52
N TRP A 75 -11.26 -5.41 8.14
CA TRP A 75 -12.48 -4.99 8.80
C TRP A 75 -12.23 -4.12 10.03
N ARG A 76 -11.19 -4.40 10.81
CA ARG A 76 -10.86 -3.60 12.01
C ARG A 76 -10.39 -2.20 11.64
N THR A 77 -9.57 -2.08 10.59
CA THR A 77 -9.08 -0.78 10.13
C THR A 77 -10.19 0.05 9.52
N LEU A 78 -11.01 -0.52 8.64
CA LEU A 78 -12.16 0.18 8.08
C LEU A 78 -13.15 0.61 9.17
N HIS A 79 -13.47 -0.27 10.13
CA HIS A 79 -14.35 0.06 11.25
C HIS A 79 -13.79 1.25 12.07
N HIS A 80 -12.49 1.28 12.31
CA HIS A 80 -11.84 2.35 13.07
C HIS A 80 -11.81 3.67 12.30
N LEU A 81 -11.57 3.63 11.00
CA LEU A 81 -11.39 4.83 10.17
C LEU A 81 -12.70 5.42 9.65
N GLN A 82 -13.80 4.65 9.55
CA GLN A 82 -15.04 5.11 8.89
C GLN A 82 -15.72 6.31 9.56
N SER A 83 -15.43 6.62 10.83
CA SER A 83 -15.92 7.81 11.53
C SER A 83 -14.94 8.98 11.49
N ALA A 84 -13.76 8.79 10.90
CA ALA A 84 -12.71 9.81 10.85
C ALA A 84 -12.94 10.79 9.68
N ALA A 85 -12.56 12.06 9.89
CA ALA A 85 -12.50 13.05 8.83
C ALA A 85 -11.23 12.87 7.99
N LEU A 86 -11.29 12.01 6.98
CA LEU A 86 -10.21 11.76 6.05
C LEU A 86 -10.30 12.67 4.83
N SER A 87 -9.16 13.01 4.23
CA SER A 87 -9.12 13.78 2.99
C SER A 87 -9.30 12.93 1.72
N ILE A 88 -9.52 11.62 1.89
CA ILE A 88 -9.79 10.66 0.82
C ILE A 88 -10.94 9.75 1.25
N ARG A 89 -11.77 9.30 0.31
CA ARG A 89 -12.79 8.29 0.61
C ARG A 89 -12.12 6.93 0.78
N ILE A 90 -12.65 6.19 1.76
CA ILE A 90 -12.35 4.76 1.95
C ILE A 90 -13.67 3.98 1.89
N PRO A 91 -13.67 2.70 1.53
CA PRO A 91 -14.89 1.91 1.50
C PRO A 91 -15.54 1.85 2.88
N ARG A 92 -16.83 2.12 2.94
CA ARG A 92 -17.59 1.90 4.17
C ARG A 92 -17.73 0.39 4.42
N LEU A 93 -17.34 -0.06 5.61
CA LEU A 93 -17.59 -1.43 6.04
C LEU A 93 -19.10 -1.61 6.28
N ILE A 94 -19.68 -2.60 5.62
CA ILE A 94 -21.12 -2.91 5.70
C ILE A 94 -21.32 -4.10 6.62
N ALA A 95 -20.56 -5.19 6.39
CA ALA A 95 -20.59 -6.37 7.21
C ALA A 95 -19.25 -7.12 7.14
N HIS A 96 -19.02 -7.98 8.11
CA HIS A 96 -17.95 -8.95 8.09
C HIS A 96 -18.39 -10.21 8.85
N GLY A 97 -17.80 -11.34 8.54
CA GLY A 97 -18.16 -12.59 9.21
C GLY A 97 -17.18 -13.71 8.97
N GLN A 98 -17.38 -14.80 9.72
CA GLN A 98 -16.67 -16.06 9.55
C GLN A 98 -17.67 -17.12 9.13
N ARG A 99 -17.24 -17.96 8.23
CA ARG A 99 -18.06 -19.05 7.69
C ARG A 99 -17.75 -20.37 8.41
N PRO A 100 -18.70 -21.32 8.44
CA PRO A 100 -18.47 -22.63 9.06
C PRO A 100 -17.36 -23.46 8.41
N ASP A 101 -16.98 -23.12 7.17
CA ASP A 101 -15.89 -23.76 6.41
C ASP A 101 -14.51 -23.18 6.70
N GLY A 102 -14.34 -22.35 7.74
CA GLY A 102 -13.07 -21.75 8.15
C GLY A 102 -12.71 -20.46 7.40
N TRP A 103 -13.44 -20.15 6.33
CA TRP A 103 -13.22 -18.91 5.57
C TRP A 103 -13.88 -17.72 6.26
N ALA A 104 -13.42 -16.51 5.90
CA ALA A 104 -13.98 -15.27 6.40
C ALA A 104 -14.35 -14.33 5.25
N TYR A 105 -15.16 -13.31 5.51
CA TYR A 105 -15.53 -12.33 4.49
C TYR A 105 -15.68 -10.93 5.05
N VAL A 106 -15.54 -9.93 4.18
CA VAL A 106 -15.99 -8.57 4.39
C VAL A 106 -16.90 -8.14 3.24
N ILE A 107 -17.87 -7.30 3.55
CA ILE A 107 -18.72 -6.61 2.59
C ILE A 107 -18.46 -5.13 2.76
N VAL A 108 -18.05 -4.47 1.69
CA VAL A 108 -17.72 -3.06 1.68
C VAL A 108 -18.45 -2.32 0.55
N GLU A 109 -18.54 -1.01 0.68
CA GLU A 109 -19.02 -0.12 -0.38
C GLU A 109 -18.11 -0.21 -1.62
N TRP A 110 -18.71 -0.21 -2.81
CA TRP A 110 -17.98 0.02 -4.05
C TRP A 110 -17.63 1.52 -4.16
N LEU A 111 -16.38 1.84 -4.41
CA LEU A 111 -15.96 3.20 -4.71
C LEU A 111 -15.80 3.37 -6.23
N PRO A 112 -16.40 4.42 -6.82
CA PRO A 112 -16.18 4.74 -8.22
C PRO A 112 -14.79 5.33 -8.46
N GLY A 113 -14.37 5.33 -9.71
CA GLY A 113 -13.09 5.85 -10.17
C GLY A 113 -12.29 4.82 -10.96
N VAL A 114 -11.17 5.25 -11.52
CA VAL A 114 -10.20 4.40 -12.21
C VAL A 114 -8.96 4.24 -11.34
N LEU A 115 -8.30 3.09 -11.41
CA LEU A 115 -7.05 2.86 -10.70
C LEU A 115 -5.94 3.75 -11.27
N LEU A 116 -5.09 4.29 -10.39
CA LEU A 116 -3.94 5.08 -10.85
C LEU A 116 -3.02 4.28 -11.77
N GLU A 117 -2.96 2.94 -11.59
CA GLU A 117 -2.19 2.06 -12.48
C GLU A 117 -2.62 2.16 -13.93
N GLU A 118 -3.92 2.30 -14.18
CA GLU A 118 -4.48 2.37 -15.53
C GLU A 118 -4.14 3.67 -16.27
N ILE A 119 -3.96 4.76 -15.52
CA ILE A 119 -3.79 6.10 -16.10
C ILE A 119 -2.38 6.67 -15.94
N TRP A 120 -1.58 6.19 -14.96
CA TRP A 120 -0.32 6.84 -14.57
C TRP A 120 0.67 7.04 -15.71
N GLY A 121 0.78 6.05 -16.60
CA GLY A 121 1.68 6.12 -17.75
C GLY A 121 1.34 7.19 -18.78
N GLY A 122 0.06 7.60 -18.85
CA GLY A 122 -0.43 8.63 -19.78
C GLY A 122 -0.47 10.05 -19.20
N LEU A 123 -0.17 10.21 -17.89
CA LEU A 123 -0.23 11.51 -17.22
C LEU A 123 1.00 12.36 -17.51
N THR A 124 0.79 13.67 -17.63
CA THR A 124 1.86 14.66 -17.62
C THR A 124 2.54 14.76 -16.26
N ASP A 125 3.78 15.28 -16.19
CA ASP A 125 4.47 15.50 -14.91
C ASP A 125 3.72 16.47 -13.99
N LEU A 126 2.94 17.39 -14.54
CA LEU A 126 2.10 18.31 -13.76
C LEU A 126 0.94 17.56 -13.09
N GLU A 127 0.24 16.68 -13.82
CA GLU A 127 -0.84 15.85 -13.28
C GLU A 127 -0.31 14.86 -12.23
N LYS A 128 0.82 14.19 -12.51
CA LYS A 128 1.53 13.34 -11.54
C LYS A 128 1.89 14.08 -10.27
N SER A 129 2.42 15.30 -10.42
CA SER A 129 2.78 16.18 -9.31
C SER A 129 1.56 16.55 -8.45
N SER A 130 0.43 16.88 -9.08
CA SER A 130 -0.82 17.18 -8.40
C SER A 130 -1.34 15.97 -7.62
N LEU A 131 -1.39 14.79 -8.24
CA LEU A 131 -1.85 13.56 -7.61
C LEU A 131 -0.94 13.12 -6.46
N LEU A 132 0.39 13.22 -6.60
CA LEU A 132 1.33 12.91 -5.51
C LEU A 132 1.13 13.84 -4.30
N HIS A 133 0.86 15.11 -4.53
CA HIS A 133 0.51 16.03 -3.43
C HIS A 133 -0.77 15.57 -2.72
N GLN A 134 -1.82 15.20 -3.46
CA GLN A 134 -3.08 14.69 -2.90
C GLN A 134 -2.87 13.35 -2.16
N ILE A 135 -2.03 12.45 -2.66
CA ILE A 135 -1.66 11.20 -1.98
C ILE A 135 -0.97 11.51 -0.65
N GLY A 136 -0.04 12.47 -0.64
CA GLY A 136 0.59 12.93 0.61
C GLY A 136 -0.43 13.43 1.62
N GLN A 137 -1.40 14.25 1.20
CA GLN A 137 -2.48 14.75 2.05
C GLN A 137 -3.37 13.61 2.58
N ALA A 138 -3.72 12.65 1.71
CA ALA A 138 -4.52 11.49 2.07
C ALA A 138 -3.83 10.65 3.16
N MET A 139 -2.57 10.33 2.95
CA MET A 139 -1.74 9.59 3.90
C MET A 139 -1.60 10.35 5.23
N ALA A 140 -1.32 11.64 5.18
CA ALA A 140 -1.23 12.47 6.38
C ALA A 140 -2.56 12.51 7.17
N SER A 141 -3.71 12.45 6.49
CA SER A 141 -5.01 12.41 7.16
C SER A 141 -5.20 11.11 7.95
N VAL A 142 -4.80 9.96 7.41
CA VAL A 142 -4.83 8.65 8.10
C VAL A 142 -3.82 8.62 9.24
N HIS A 143 -2.57 9.04 9.03
CA HIS A 143 -1.50 9.02 10.04
C HIS A 143 -1.73 9.98 11.22
N ARG A 144 -2.69 10.90 11.12
CA ARG A 144 -3.12 11.75 12.25
C ARG A 144 -4.17 11.09 13.13
N ILE A 145 -4.83 10.04 12.66
CA ILE A 145 -5.82 9.32 13.46
C ILE A 145 -5.11 8.55 14.57
N GLY A 146 -5.64 8.63 15.79
CA GLY A 146 -5.13 7.85 16.91
C GLY A 146 -5.29 6.34 16.66
N ILE A 147 -4.26 5.59 17.03
CA ILE A 147 -4.23 4.13 16.79
C ILE A 147 -5.29 3.35 17.59
N GLY A 148 -5.74 3.88 18.74
CA GLY A 148 -6.87 3.35 19.52
C GLY A 148 -6.87 1.82 19.68
N ALA A 149 -7.97 1.20 19.35
CA ALA A 149 -8.16 -0.25 19.40
C ALA A 149 -7.28 -1.04 18.38
N LEU A 150 -6.67 -0.39 17.42
CA LEU A 150 -5.76 -1.02 16.47
C LEU A 150 -4.36 -1.28 17.04
N LYS A 151 -4.05 -0.81 18.26
CA LYS A 151 -2.74 -1.04 18.89
C LYS A 151 -2.31 -2.51 18.92
N ALA A 152 -3.26 -3.42 19.03
CA ALA A 152 -3.01 -4.87 19.06
C ALA A 152 -3.17 -5.54 17.68
N LEU A 153 -3.23 -4.77 16.58
CA LEU A 153 -3.33 -5.31 15.23
C LEU A 153 -2.00 -6.00 14.84
N PRO A 154 -2.02 -7.29 14.49
CA PRO A 154 -0.82 -7.98 14.06
C PRO A 154 -0.43 -7.60 12.61
N PRO A 155 0.85 -7.74 12.26
CA PRO A 155 1.97 -8.11 13.14
C PRO A 155 2.47 -6.94 13.99
N GLU A 156 3.11 -7.24 15.13
CA GLU A 156 3.85 -6.24 15.89
C GLU A 156 5.05 -5.75 15.08
N TRP A 157 5.25 -4.45 15.03
CA TRP A 157 6.16 -3.77 14.12
C TRP A 157 7.62 -4.26 14.18
N THR A 158 8.21 -4.29 15.38
CA THR A 158 9.62 -4.67 15.54
C THR A 158 9.84 -6.14 15.16
N SER A 159 8.96 -7.01 15.64
CA SER A 159 8.97 -8.43 15.30
C SER A 159 8.77 -8.67 13.81
N PHE A 160 7.92 -7.87 13.18
CA PHE A 160 7.72 -7.89 11.73
C PHE A 160 9.02 -7.57 10.99
N LEU A 161 9.69 -6.46 11.31
CA LEU A 161 10.95 -6.08 10.66
C LEU A 161 12.07 -7.10 10.90
N GLU A 162 12.18 -7.65 12.10
CA GLU A 162 13.17 -8.71 12.40
C GLU A 162 12.91 -9.97 11.56
N LYS A 163 11.64 -10.37 11.44
CA LYS A 163 11.26 -11.48 10.55
C LYS A 163 11.59 -11.19 9.09
N GLN A 164 11.31 -9.97 8.61
CA GLN A 164 11.66 -9.56 7.26
C GLN A 164 13.18 -9.56 7.05
N ALA A 165 13.95 -9.07 8.02
CA ALA A 165 15.40 -9.01 7.97
C ALA A 165 16.03 -10.41 7.91
N SER A 166 15.56 -11.35 8.74
CA SER A 166 16.07 -12.72 8.76
C SER A 166 15.92 -13.47 7.44
N GLY A 167 14.87 -13.18 6.67
CA GLY A 167 14.61 -13.80 5.36
C GLY A 167 15.00 -12.95 4.16
N ALA A 168 15.59 -11.76 4.36
CA ALA A 168 15.81 -10.81 3.26
C ALA A 168 16.71 -11.36 2.17
N PHE A 169 17.85 -11.95 2.54
CA PHE A 169 18.80 -12.49 1.57
C PHE A 169 18.15 -13.53 0.65
N GLN A 170 17.52 -14.54 1.24
CA GLN A 170 16.88 -15.63 0.47
C GLN A 170 15.76 -15.13 -0.43
N ARG A 171 14.93 -14.19 0.07
CA ARG A 171 13.84 -13.60 -0.75
C ARG A 171 14.40 -12.86 -1.95
N HIS A 172 15.39 -12.00 -1.78
CA HIS A 172 15.96 -11.22 -2.87
C HIS A 172 16.79 -12.08 -3.84
N GLN A 173 17.48 -13.10 -3.34
CA GLN A 173 18.15 -14.10 -4.16
C GLN A 173 17.14 -14.87 -5.04
N ALA A 174 16.06 -15.34 -4.48
CA ALA A 174 14.99 -16.04 -5.21
C ALA A 174 14.34 -15.15 -6.29
N LYS A 175 14.34 -13.83 -6.12
CA LYS A 175 13.89 -12.84 -7.10
C LYS A 175 14.97 -12.45 -8.12
N GLY A 176 16.13 -13.09 -8.06
CA GLY A 176 17.23 -12.89 -9.01
C GLY A 176 17.87 -11.52 -8.90
N MET A 177 17.94 -10.92 -7.69
CA MET A 177 18.68 -9.69 -7.48
C MET A 177 20.17 -9.89 -7.78
N PRO A 178 20.84 -8.87 -8.33
CA PRO A 178 22.23 -9.02 -8.75
C PRO A 178 23.20 -9.20 -7.56
N ASP A 179 24.36 -9.81 -7.84
CA ASP A 179 25.36 -10.13 -6.82
C ASP A 179 25.84 -8.94 -5.99
N TRP A 180 25.97 -7.76 -6.61
CA TRP A 180 26.38 -6.56 -5.88
C TRP A 180 25.35 -6.17 -4.80
N PHE A 181 24.05 -6.39 -5.06
CA PHE A 181 22.99 -6.16 -4.09
C PHE A 181 23.06 -7.18 -2.94
N LEU A 182 23.16 -8.46 -3.27
CA LEU A 182 23.18 -9.55 -2.30
C LEU A 182 24.39 -9.48 -1.37
N ARG A 183 25.58 -9.13 -1.89
CA ARG A 183 26.80 -9.01 -1.08
C ARG A 183 26.71 -7.94 0.00
N GLY A 184 26.06 -6.82 -0.27
CA GLY A 184 25.94 -5.71 0.70
C GLY A 184 24.70 -5.78 1.59
N LEU A 185 23.78 -6.70 1.32
CA LEU A 185 22.43 -6.69 1.90
C LEU A 185 22.42 -6.84 3.41
N ASN A 186 23.11 -7.87 3.94
CA ASN A 186 23.06 -8.19 5.37
C ASN A 186 23.71 -7.09 6.21
N ASP A 187 24.84 -6.56 5.79
CA ASP A 187 25.53 -5.48 6.49
C ASP A 187 24.70 -4.19 6.46
N PHE A 188 24.09 -3.90 5.31
CA PHE A 188 23.22 -2.75 5.16
C PHE A 188 22.01 -2.83 6.09
N VAL A 189 21.29 -3.95 6.12
CA VAL A 189 20.12 -4.15 6.99
C VAL A 189 20.54 -4.12 8.46
N SER A 190 21.65 -4.80 8.82
CA SER A 190 22.17 -4.81 10.20
C SER A 190 22.53 -3.43 10.70
N GLY A 191 23.10 -2.58 9.85
CA GLY A 191 23.41 -1.19 10.18
C GLY A 191 22.18 -0.31 10.49
N HIS A 192 20.97 -0.76 10.11
CA HIS A 192 19.72 -0.03 10.34
C HIS A 192 18.85 -0.61 11.46
N ARG A 193 19.27 -1.69 12.14
CA ARG A 193 18.45 -2.36 13.17
C ARG A 193 18.02 -1.44 14.32
N ALA A 194 18.87 -0.47 14.71
CA ALA A 194 18.51 0.51 15.72
C ALA A 194 17.26 1.34 15.36
N TRP A 195 16.91 1.42 14.06
CA TRP A 195 15.76 2.17 13.55
C TRP A 195 14.48 1.31 13.48
N PHE A 196 14.55 0.02 13.80
CA PHE A 196 13.38 -0.86 13.86
C PHE A 196 12.42 -0.47 14.98
N GLN A 197 12.91 0.25 15.98
CA GLN A 197 12.06 0.88 17.00
C GLN A 197 11.38 2.11 16.38
N ALA A 198 10.06 2.08 16.21
CA ALA A 198 9.32 3.23 15.70
C ALA A 198 9.17 4.28 16.82
N PRO A 199 9.84 5.43 16.75
CA PRO A 199 9.68 6.48 17.76
C PRO A 199 8.27 7.10 17.75
N ARG A 200 7.59 6.99 16.62
CA ARG A 200 6.19 7.35 16.43
C ARG A 200 5.53 6.22 15.63
N SER A 201 4.44 5.68 16.17
CA SER A 201 3.62 4.70 15.47
C SER A 201 2.33 5.33 14.95
N VAL A 202 1.96 4.97 13.73
CA VAL A 202 0.74 5.41 13.07
C VAL A 202 -0.02 4.19 12.51
N ILE A 203 -1.24 4.41 12.06
CA ILE A 203 -1.99 3.40 11.30
C ILE A 203 -1.36 3.37 9.89
N LEU A 204 -0.70 2.27 9.56
CA LEU A 204 -0.22 2.00 8.22
C LEU A 204 -1.32 1.28 7.44
N THR A 205 -1.54 1.68 6.21
CA THR A 205 -2.36 0.91 5.28
C THR A 205 -1.53 -0.14 4.55
N GLY A 206 -0.24 0.13 4.38
CA GLY A 206 0.73 -0.71 3.69
C GLY A 206 0.57 -0.68 2.16
N GLU A 207 -0.41 0.06 1.63
CA GLU A 207 -0.91 -0.14 0.28
C GLU A 207 -1.21 1.16 -0.49
N TYR A 208 -0.48 2.25 -0.24
CA TYR A 208 -0.55 3.47 -1.08
C TYR A 208 0.09 3.26 -2.46
N THR A 209 -0.29 2.17 -3.12
CA THR A 209 0.19 1.79 -4.46
C THR A 209 -0.79 2.26 -5.54
N PRO A 210 -0.37 2.37 -6.81
CA PRO A 210 -1.27 2.73 -7.89
C PRO A 210 -2.41 1.71 -8.11
N PHE A 211 -2.29 0.50 -7.58
CA PHE A 211 -3.30 -0.56 -7.65
C PHE A 211 -4.46 -0.39 -6.68
N ASN A 212 -4.31 0.50 -5.68
CA ASN A 212 -5.29 0.70 -4.61
C ASN A 212 -5.78 2.14 -4.49
N LEU A 213 -5.26 3.04 -5.32
CA LEU A 213 -5.64 4.44 -5.37
C LEU A 213 -6.53 4.70 -6.57
N LEU A 214 -7.69 5.32 -6.32
CA LEU A 214 -8.70 5.65 -7.31
C LEU A 214 -8.66 7.15 -7.64
N ALA A 215 -8.83 7.48 -8.91
CA ALA A 215 -8.94 8.85 -9.38
C ALA A 215 -10.11 9.02 -10.36
N GLU A 216 -10.60 10.25 -10.44
CA GLU A 216 -11.60 10.68 -11.42
C GLU A 216 -11.13 11.96 -12.11
N LYS A 217 -11.53 12.12 -13.37
CA LYS A 217 -11.25 13.35 -14.11
C LYS A 217 -12.41 14.33 -13.92
N LYS A 218 -12.17 15.45 -13.21
CA LYS A 218 -13.14 16.51 -12.99
C LYS A 218 -12.66 17.81 -13.62
N MET A 219 -13.50 18.46 -14.38
CA MET A 219 -13.16 19.74 -15.07
C MET A 219 -11.78 19.69 -15.75
N ASN A 220 -11.50 18.58 -16.42
CA ASN A 220 -10.24 18.30 -17.11
C ASN A 220 -8.98 18.12 -16.22
N GLN A 221 -9.14 17.98 -14.89
CA GLN A 221 -8.07 17.69 -13.94
C GLN A 221 -8.30 16.34 -13.26
N TRP A 222 -7.23 15.60 -13.02
CA TRP A 222 -7.30 14.38 -12.24
C TRP A 222 -7.31 14.69 -10.74
N GLU A 223 -8.28 14.12 -10.04
CA GLU A 223 -8.41 14.18 -8.59
C GLU A 223 -8.37 12.78 -7.98
N LEU A 224 -7.64 12.64 -6.89
CA LEU A 224 -7.64 11.44 -6.09
C LEU A 224 -8.98 11.33 -5.36
N THR A 225 -9.73 10.26 -5.61
CA THR A 225 -11.11 10.14 -5.08
C THR A 225 -11.28 9.03 -4.07
N GLY A 226 -10.41 8.01 -4.07
CA GLY A 226 -10.58 6.88 -3.17
C GLY A 226 -9.31 6.07 -2.95
N MET A 227 -9.31 5.33 -1.85
CA MET A 227 -8.33 4.30 -1.55
C MET A 227 -9.05 3.04 -1.11
N ILE A 228 -8.63 1.91 -1.64
CA ILE A 228 -9.18 0.58 -1.36
C ILE A 228 -8.08 -0.33 -0.82
N ASP A 229 -8.48 -1.45 -0.26
CA ASP A 229 -7.63 -2.51 0.29
C ASP A 229 -6.90 -2.11 1.59
N PHE A 230 -7.33 -2.70 2.69
CA PHE A 230 -6.78 -2.49 4.04
C PHE A 230 -6.35 -3.83 4.67
N GLY A 231 -6.24 -4.87 3.85
CA GLY A 231 -5.89 -6.22 4.31
C GLY A 231 -4.49 -6.33 4.90
N ASP A 232 -3.60 -5.42 4.51
CA ASP A 232 -2.22 -5.39 5.01
C ASP A 232 -1.96 -4.29 6.04
N ALA A 233 -3.02 -3.65 6.54
CA ALA A 233 -2.91 -2.63 7.55
C ALA A 233 -2.26 -3.14 8.84
N MET A 234 -1.42 -2.31 9.44
CA MET A 234 -0.70 -2.60 10.69
C MET A 234 -0.34 -1.30 11.40
N ILE A 235 0.25 -1.40 12.59
CA ILE A 235 0.74 -0.24 13.32
C ILE A 235 2.27 -0.20 13.23
N GLY A 236 2.83 0.93 12.79
CA GLY A 236 4.28 1.04 12.60
C GLY A 236 4.77 2.44 12.27
N ALA A 237 6.02 2.54 11.82
CA ALA A 237 6.65 3.79 11.44
C ALA A 237 6.05 4.34 10.13
N PRO A 238 5.69 5.64 10.06
CA PRO A 238 5.01 6.24 8.90
C PRO A 238 5.78 6.09 7.59
N GLU A 239 7.10 5.97 7.65
CA GLU A 239 7.98 5.83 6.49
C GLU A 239 7.71 4.57 5.66
N TYR A 240 7.05 3.57 6.26
CA TYR A 240 6.70 2.35 5.56
C TYR A 240 5.65 2.60 4.45
N ASP A 241 4.65 3.44 4.73
CA ASP A 241 3.63 3.82 3.73
C ASP A 241 4.19 4.72 2.62
N PHE A 242 5.29 5.46 2.87
CA PHE A 242 5.92 6.29 1.84
C PHE A 242 6.48 5.47 0.68
N LEU A 243 6.74 4.18 0.90
CA LEU A 243 7.34 3.32 -0.11
C LEU A 243 6.46 3.17 -1.35
N GLY A 244 5.14 3.03 -1.18
CA GLY A 244 4.22 2.92 -2.31
C GLY A 244 4.37 4.09 -3.30
N PRO A 245 4.11 5.34 -2.89
CA PRO A 245 4.25 6.49 -3.77
C PRO A 245 5.67 6.68 -4.32
N LEU A 246 6.70 6.46 -3.51
CA LEU A 246 8.07 6.72 -3.90
C LEU A 246 8.64 5.68 -4.87
N LEU A 247 8.29 4.41 -4.73
CA LEU A 247 8.78 3.33 -5.60
C LEU A 247 8.00 3.27 -6.91
N PHE A 248 6.66 3.40 -6.84
CA PHE A 248 5.79 3.17 -7.99
C PHE A 248 5.45 4.45 -8.79
N LEU A 249 5.41 5.61 -8.12
CA LEU A 249 4.84 6.82 -8.72
C LEU A 249 5.84 7.95 -8.91
N ALA A 250 6.85 8.09 -8.03
CA ALA A 250 7.83 9.18 -8.12
C ALA A 250 8.88 8.97 -9.23
N GLU A 251 9.05 7.75 -9.76
CA GLU A 251 9.93 7.44 -10.90
C GLU A 251 11.38 7.91 -10.71
N GLY A 252 11.86 8.02 -9.45
CA GLY A 252 13.18 8.58 -9.13
C GLY A 252 13.33 10.07 -9.45
N LYS A 253 12.24 10.80 -9.67
CA LYS A 253 12.23 12.24 -9.96
C LYS A 253 12.14 13.03 -8.65
N PRO A 254 13.17 13.85 -8.28
CA PRO A 254 13.14 14.63 -7.04
C PRO A 254 11.90 15.51 -6.89
N ALA A 255 11.50 16.19 -7.97
CA ALA A 255 10.34 17.09 -7.96
C ALA A 255 9.03 16.37 -7.61
N LEU A 256 8.84 15.11 -8.07
CA LEU A 256 7.67 14.34 -7.74
C LEU A 256 7.68 13.88 -6.27
N SER A 257 8.85 13.46 -5.76
CA SER A 257 9.01 13.12 -4.34
C SER A 257 8.79 14.33 -3.44
N GLU A 258 9.30 15.49 -3.80
CA GLU A 258 9.09 16.76 -3.07
C GLU A 258 7.61 17.10 -2.98
N ARG A 259 6.86 16.97 -4.08
CA ARG A 259 5.40 17.22 -4.09
C ARG A 259 4.63 16.29 -3.18
N PHE A 260 5.02 15.02 -3.13
CA PHE A 260 4.44 14.07 -2.17
C PHE A 260 4.68 14.51 -0.72
N PHE A 261 5.93 14.86 -0.35
CA PHE A 261 6.24 15.30 1.00
C PHE A 261 5.63 16.66 1.36
N GLU A 262 5.48 17.58 0.42
CA GLU A 262 4.71 18.81 0.62
C GLU A 262 3.26 18.52 0.98
N GLY A 263 2.61 17.60 0.25
CA GLY A 263 1.25 17.15 0.56
C GLY A 263 1.14 16.46 1.92
N TYR A 264 2.11 15.65 2.27
CA TYR A 264 2.18 14.98 3.58
C TYR A 264 2.40 15.96 4.75
N GLY A 265 2.98 17.12 4.47
CA GLY A 265 3.27 18.14 5.47
C GLY A 265 4.53 17.87 6.30
N GLY A 266 5.48 17.14 5.74
CA GLY A 266 6.73 16.74 6.39
C GLY A 266 7.95 16.86 5.50
N ARG A 267 9.11 16.51 6.07
CA ARG A 267 10.38 16.38 5.34
C ARG A 267 10.61 14.92 4.93
N ALA A 268 11.31 14.71 3.84
CA ALA A 268 11.78 13.39 3.46
C ALA A 268 12.67 12.82 4.58
N PRO A 269 12.41 11.57 5.03
CA PRO A 269 13.28 10.88 5.98
C PRO A 269 14.61 10.51 5.32
N ALA A 270 15.53 9.93 6.10
CA ALA A 270 16.81 9.48 5.58
C ALA A 270 16.60 8.45 4.46
N ALA A 271 17.17 8.70 3.27
CA ALA A 271 17.05 7.83 2.12
C ALA A 271 17.56 6.41 2.40
N SER A 272 18.57 6.26 3.28
CA SER A 272 19.08 4.94 3.71
C SER A 272 18.03 4.15 4.49
N TRP A 273 17.22 4.82 5.31
CA TRP A 273 16.11 4.19 6.03
C TRP A 273 15.00 3.76 5.07
N LEU A 274 14.59 4.62 4.14
CA LEU A 274 13.63 4.26 3.10
C LEU A 274 14.11 3.06 2.27
N THR A 275 15.40 3.02 1.93
CA THR A 275 15.99 1.86 1.21
C THR A 275 15.93 0.59 2.07
N CYS A 276 16.24 0.68 3.35
CA CYS A 276 16.12 -0.45 4.27
C CYS A 276 14.68 -0.95 4.35
N LEU A 277 13.72 -0.07 4.53
CA LEU A 277 12.31 -0.43 4.54
C LEU A 277 11.83 -1.01 3.20
N ALA A 278 12.30 -0.50 2.06
CA ALA A 278 11.99 -1.05 0.74
C ALA A 278 12.50 -2.49 0.58
N ILE A 279 13.70 -2.78 1.09
CA ILE A 279 14.27 -4.13 1.14
C ILE A 279 13.46 -5.05 2.06
N LEU A 280 13.01 -4.53 3.20
CA LEU A 280 12.28 -5.27 4.22
C LEU A 280 10.76 -5.26 4.02
N HIS A 281 10.27 -4.59 2.98
CA HIS A 281 8.82 -4.55 2.71
C HIS A 281 8.26 -5.97 2.56
N ARG A 282 7.05 -6.20 3.07
CA ARG A 282 6.34 -7.48 3.04
C ARG A 282 6.35 -8.14 1.66
N TYR A 283 6.11 -7.34 0.64
CA TYR A 283 6.07 -7.75 -0.76
C TYR A 283 7.28 -7.23 -1.56
N SER A 284 8.42 -6.98 -0.88
CA SER A 284 9.58 -6.41 -1.56
C SER A 284 9.93 -7.17 -2.84
N ASP A 285 9.78 -6.51 -3.96
CA ASP A 285 10.23 -6.91 -5.30
C ASP A 285 10.71 -5.67 -6.05
N LEU A 286 11.93 -5.26 -5.75
CA LEU A 286 12.48 -4.02 -6.28
C LEU A 286 12.52 -4.01 -7.81
N LYS A 287 12.62 -5.18 -8.47
CA LYS A 287 12.59 -5.27 -9.94
C LYS A 287 11.26 -4.84 -10.53
N GLN A 288 10.17 -5.14 -9.85
CA GLN A 288 8.83 -4.77 -10.30
C GLN A 288 8.36 -3.43 -9.75
N GLN A 289 8.81 -3.07 -8.54
CA GLN A 289 8.34 -1.88 -7.82
C GLN A 289 9.05 -0.60 -8.26
N VAL A 290 10.35 -0.69 -8.58
CA VAL A 290 11.14 0.49 -9.00
C VAL A 290 10.87 0.80 -10.46
N ARG A 291 10.03 1.78 -10.72
CA ARG A 291 9.60 2.18 -12.07
C ARG A 291 10.55 3.19 -12.72
N ILE A 292 11.85 2.92 -12.63
CA ILE A 292 12.90 3.68 -13.29
C ILE A 292 13.47 2.80 -14.41
N PRO A 293 13.40 3.21 -15.69
CA PRO A 293 13.86 2.36 -16.79
C PRO A 293 15.31 1.91 -16.63
N ALA A 294 15.54 0.62 -16.82
CA ALA A 294 16.87 -0.02 -16.78
C ALA A 294 17.69 0.28 -15.51
N TRP A 295 17.04 0.50 -14.37
CA TRP A 295 17.73 0.83 -13.13
C TRP A 295 18.76 -0.21 -12.71
N GLU A 296 18.51 -1.50 -12.96
CA GLU A 296 19.38 -2.61 -12.60
C GLU A 296 20.78 -2.53 -13.24
N THR A 297 20.86 -1.94 -14.44
CA THR A 297 22.12 -1.75 -15.18
C THR A 297 22.79 -0.41 -14.87
N ARG A 298 22.07 0.52 -14.25
CA ARG A 298 22.54 1.88 -13.94
C ARG A 298 23.27 1.97 -12.61
N VAL A 299 23.10 0.98 -11.72
CA VAL A 299 23.66 0.99 -10.37
C VAL A 299 24.39 -0.33 -10.07
N GLN A 300 25.43 -0.25 -9.22
CA GLN A 300 26.23 -1.41 -8.82
C GLN A 300 26.52 -1.42 -7.31
N SER A 301 25.73 -0.67 -6.53
CA SER A 301 25.80 -0.67 -5.07
C SER A 301 24.47 -0.26 -4.47
N LEU A 302 24.22 -0.65 -3.20
CA LEU A 302 23.04 -0.22 -2.45
C LEU A 302 23.00 1.30 -2.26
N GLN A 303 24.17 1.95 -2.15
CA GLN A 303 24.23 3.41 -2.09
C GLN A 303 23.77 4.06 -3.39
N ALA A 304 24.26 3.57 -4.54
CA ALA A 304 23.83 4.10 -5.85
C ALA A 304 22.33 3.84 -6.09
N LEU A 305 21.83 2.67 -5.68
CA LEU A 305 20.40 2.36 -5.73
C LEU A 305 19.58 3.32 -4.87
N ARG A 306 19.99 3.57 -3.63
CA ARG A 306 19.38 4.56 -2.75
C ARG A 306 19.30 5.93 -3.40
N ASP A 307 20.39 6.42 -3.95
CA ASP A 307 20.49 7.75 -4.55
C ASP A 307 19.66 7.87 -5.84
N LEU A 308 19.45 6.75 -6.54
CA LEU A 308 18.61 6.68 -7.72
C LEU A 308 17.12 6.69 -7.37
N ILE A 309 16.70 5.92 -6.37
CA ILE A 309 15.27 5.77 -6.01
C ILE A 309 14.80 6.94 -5.14
N PHE A 310 15.64 7.34 -4.17
CA PHE A 310 15.33 8.41 -3.21
C PHE A 310 16.33 9.56 -3.34
N PRO A 311 16.35 10.23 -4.50
CA PRO A 311 17.30 11.31 -4.73
C PRO A 311 17.06 12.45 -3.73
N SER A 312 18.12 12.89 -3.06
CA SER A 312 18.09 14.08 -2.23
C SER A 312 17.86 15.28 -3.13
N GLY A 313 16.78 16.00 -2.93
CA GLY A 313 16.58 17.30 -3.60
C GLY A 313 17.81 18.16 -3.32
N ARG A 314 18.45 18.67 -4.35
CA ARG A 314 19.46 19.71 -4.18
C ARG A 314 18.76 20.87 -3.49
N HIS A 315 19.27 21.34 -2.36
CA HIS A 315 18.82 22.57 -1.72
C HIS A 315 18.82 23.70 -2.77
N VAL A 316 17.68 23.94 -3.39
CA VAL A 316 17.47 25.13 -4.21
C VAL A 316 17.03 26.23 -3.26
N HIS A 317 17.96 27.18 -3.10
CA HIS A 317 17.81 28.52 -2.56
C HIS A 317 17.64 28.74 -1.05
N ARG A 318 18.78 29.12 -0.46
CA ARG A 318 18.83 30.16 0.56
C ARG A 318 17.93 31.33 0.13
N PHE A 319 16.77 31.47 0.75
CA PHE A 319 16.14 32.77 0.82
C PHE A 319 17.11 33.75 1.49
N LYS A 320 17.79 34.59 0.71
CA LYS A 320 18.45 35.79 1.26
C LYS A 320 17.35 36.62 1.88
N ALA A 321 17.34 36.69 3.22
CA ALA A 321 16.61 37.71 3.94
C ALA A 321 17.05 39.06 3.35
N ARG A 322 16.14 39.78 2.70
CA ARG A 322 16.36 41.19 2.34
C ARG A 322 16.52 41.96 3.66
N SER A 323 17.72 42.45 3.88
CA SER A 323 17.98 43.46 4.88
C SER A 323 17.07 44.65 4.62
N ALA A 324 16.24 44.99 5.59
CA ALA A 324 15.45 46.22 5.56
C ALA A 324 16.38 47.43 5.43
N PRO A 325 16.03 48.45 4.59
CA PRO A 325 16.80 49.68 4.55
C PRO A 325 16.59 50.45 5.86
N GLY A 326 17.71 50.83 6.48
CA GLY A 326 17.71 51.73 7.63
C GLY A 326 16.99 53.06 7.32
N ARG A 327 16.17 53.51 8.24
CA ARG A 327 15.67 54.91 8.23
C ARG A 327 16.65 55.80 8.96
N PRO A 328 16.73 57.05 8.51
CA PRO A 328 17.65 58.08 9.06
C PRO A 328 17.29 58.49 10.48
#